data_e8dd105e2e3c938056a564249d51a6e2
#
_entry.id   e8dd105e2e3c938056a564249d51a6e2
#
_cell.length_a   1.000
_cell.length_b   1.000
_cell.length_c   1.000
_cell.angle_alpha   90.00
_cell.angle_beta   90.00
_cell.angle_gamma   90.00
#
_symmetry.space_group_name_H-M   'P 1'
#
loop_
_entity.id
_entity.type
_entity.pdbx_description
1 polymer ?
#
loop_
_entity_poly.entity_id
_entity_poly.type
_entity_poly.pdbx_seq_one_letter_code
_entity_poly.pdbx_strand_id
1 'polypeptide(L)'
;MLAQRLDASELAGGRVRLSGWVRTRGVTGWSALWLRISGEHRVLAFDNMQNRALRGDTEWTRLEIVLDAPKESVRLNYGLTLQGSGSAWLDDVKLERVDASVLATLNLLEGPAAPENLDLEQAAVVPWFLSGGARAEYSMEQVTAPVHGGLKALALTPTVSSPHGYGVAMQSFDAKPWRGKRVRIAAFIKTSQVTARGDFWGRAQGSDSPDDGPGLSAASTVLAPTADWGRYELVFEVPDDAAEVEFGAGIQGPGQLWVDDVKVEAVPRSVPLAPALPKVPVNPTFEEK
;
A
#
# COMPACT_ATOMS: atom_id res chain seq x y z
N MET A 1 10.72 -16.97 5.07
CA MET A 1 11.38 -15.68 5.42
C MET A 1 12.52 -15.95 6.37
N LEU A 2 13.72 -15.44 6.10
CA LEU A 2 14.88 -15.44 7.01
C LEU A 2 14.94 -14.08 7.71
N ALA A 3 15.18 -14.07 9.03
CA ALA A 3 15.17 -12.83 9.79
C ALA A 3 16.20 -12.82 10.93
N GLN A 4 16.76 -11.65 11.19
CA GLN A 4 17.62 -11.37 12.33
C GLN A 4 17.12 -10.08 13.02
N ARG A 5 17.34 -10.00 14.34
CA ARG A 5 16.92 -8.88 15.18
C ARG A 5 18.12 -8.34 15.96
N LEU A 6 18.22 -7.01 16.02
CA LEU A 6 19.26 -6.30 16.75
C LEU A 6 18.65 -5.19 17.62
N ASP A 7 19.39 -4.79 18.65
CA ASP A 7 19.19 -3.51 19.33
C ASP A 7 19.60 -2.38 18.39
N ALA A 8 18.79 -1.33 18.31
CA ALA A 8 19.02 -0.20 17.42
C ALA A 8 19.63 1.02 18.12
N SER A 9 19.93 0.95 19.41
CA SER A 9 20.37 2.10 20.22
C SER A 9 21.62 2.80 19.65
N GLU A 10 22.61 2.05 19.17
CA GLU A 10 23.83 2.60 18.56
C GLU A 10 23.59 3.22 17.16
N LEU A 11 22.49 2.86 16.51
CA LEU A 11 22.11 3.32 15.16
C LEU A 11 21.11 4.45 15.20
N ALA A 12 20.44 4.65 16.34
CA ALA A 12 19.41 5.67 16.53
C ALA A 12 19.93 7.09 16.24
N GLY A 13 19.09 7.90 15.59
CA GLY A 13 19.42 9.26 15.15
C GLY A 13 20.40 9.32 13.98
N GLY A 14 20.63 8.21 13.28
CA GLY A 14 21.52 8.12 12.11
C GLY A 14 20.86 7.51 10.89
N ARG A 15 21.59 7.43 9.81
CA ARG A 15 21.21 6.73 8.58
C ARG A 15 21.85 5.36 8.55
N VAL A 16 21.08 4.33 8.25
CA VAL A 16 21.48 2.92 8.30
C VAL A 16 21.39 2.31 6.92
N ARG A 17 22.42 1.61 6.50
CA ARG A 17 22.44 0.81 5.29
C ARG A 17 22.47 -0.68 5.62
N LEU A 18 21.51 -1.42 5.10
CA LEU A 18 21.57 -2.87 4.97
C LEU A 18 21.99 -3.21 3.54
N SER A 19 22.98 -4.04 3.35
CA SER A 19 23.33 -4.59 2.04
C SER A 19 23.66 -6.08 2.13
N GLY A 20 23.54 -6.77 1.00
CA GLY A 20 23.88 -8.19 0.88
C GLY A 20 23.81 -8.65 -0.57
N TRP A 21 24.44 -9.78 -0.84
CA TRP A 21 24.36 -10.43 -2.13
C TRP A 21 23.24 -11.48 -2.11
N VAL A 22 22.37 -11.42 -3.11
CA VAL A 22 21.24 -12.35 -3.25
C VAL A 22 21.30 -13.02 -4.63
N ARG A 23 21.06 -14.33 -4.67
CA ARG A 23 20.91 -15.15 -5.87
C ARG A 23 19.59 -15.87 -5.81
N THR A 24 18.92 -16.04 -6.95
CA THR A 24 17.62 -16.75 -7.03
C THR A 24 17.61 -17.81 -8.10
N ARG A 25 16.76 -18.85 -7.91
CA ARG A 25 16.46 -19.90 -8.90
C ARG A 25 14.99 -20.29 -8.83
N GLY A 26 14.31 -20.27 -9.95
CA GLY A 26 12.92 -20.68 -10.11
C GLY A 26 11.94 -19.87 -9.25
N VAL A 27 12.24 -18.62 -8.97
CA VAL A 27 11.36 -17.77 -8.13
C VAL A 27 10.14 -17.32 -8.92
N THR A 28 8.98 -17.89 -8.60
CA THR A 28 7.71 -17.58 -9.28
C THR A 28 7.10 -16.24 -8.86
N GLY A 29 7.39 -15.77 -7.64
CA GLY A 29 7.01 -14.47 -7.13
C GLY A 29 8.18 -13.49 -7.14
N TRP A 30 8.72 -13.21 -5.95
CA TRP A 30 9.87 -12.32 -5.79
C TRP A 30 10.70 -12.67 -4.56
N SER A 31 11.98 -12.22 -4.56
CA SER A 31 12.86 -12.30 -3.40
C SER A 31 13.63 -10.99 -3.22
N ALA A 32 13.73 -10.51 -1.99
CA ALA A 32 14.42 -9.26 -1.67
C ALA A 32 14.84 -9.19 -0.21
N LEU A 33 15.79 -8.31 0.09
CA LEU A 33 16.07 -7.87 1.45
C LEU A 33 14.89 -7.09 2.01
N TRP A 34 14.80 -7.06 3.33
CA TRP A 34 13.89 -6.17 4.05
C TRP A 34 14.56 -5.64 5.30
N LEU A 35 14.20 -4.42 5.68
CA LEU A 35 14.70 -3.73 6.88
C LEU A 35 13.52 -3.04 7.55
N ARG A 36 13.34 -3.28 8.86
CA ARG A 36 12.34 -2.65 9.70
C ARG A 36 12.99 -2.06 10.95
N ILE A 37 12.81 -0.80 11.17
CA ILE A 37 13.24 -0.05 12.34
C ILE A 37 12.02 0.26 13.18
N SER A 38 12.06 -0.04 14.48
CA SER A 38 10.92 0.11 15.39
C SER A 38 11.33 0.86 16.65
N GLY A 39 10.44 1.71 17.12
CA GLY A 39 10.44 2.26 18.46
C GLY A 39 9.85 1.27 19.47
N GLU A 40 9.48 1.78 20.63
CA GLU A 40 8.92 0.95 21.71
C GLU A 40 7.55 0.37 21.31
N HIS A 41 6.69 1.16 20.71
CA HIS A 41 5.30 0.80 20.44
C HIS A 41 4.93 0.76 18.95
N ARG A 42 5.77 1.29 18.05
CA ARG A 42 5.45 1.41 16.63
C ARG A 42 6.63 1.12 15.72
N VAL A 43 6.35 0.84 14.46
CA VAL A 43 7.35 0.81 13.39
C VAL A 43 7.66 2.25 12.99
N LEU A 44 8.95 2.57 12.84
CA LEU A 44 9.43 3.91 12.52
C LEU A 44 9.90 4.05 11.07
N ALA A 45 10.48 2.97 10.51
CA ALA A 45 10.88 2.92 9.12
C ALA A 45 10.83 1.48 8.62
N PHE A 46 10.47 1.29 7.35
CA PHE A 46 10.35 -0.02 6.73
C PHE A 46 10.58 0.04 5.22
N ASP A 47 11.38 -0.90 4.71
CA ASP A 47 11.55 -1.15 3.29
C ASP A 47 11.69 -2.67 3.07
N ASN A 48 10.93 -3.24 2.17
CA ASN A 48 10.99 -4.65 1.78
C ASN A 48 11.42 -4.86 0.34
N MET A 49 11.84 -3.80 -0.34
CA MET A 49 12.28 -3.82 -1.73
C MET A 49 11.28 -4.44 -2.73
N GLN A 50 10.01 -4.60 -2.40
CA GLN A 50 9.04 -5.29 -3.25
C GLN A 50 8.96 -4.68 -4.67
N ASN A 51 9.15 -3.36 -4.79
CA ASN A 51 9.14 -2.62 -6.05
C ASN A 51 10.42 -2.80 -6.89
N ARG A 52 11.50 -3.37 -6.31
CA ARG A 52 12.79 -3.63 -6.94
C ARG A 52 13.36 -5.01 -6.60
N ALA A 53 12.48 -5.96 -6.29
CA ALA A 53 12.81 -7.32 -5.92
C ALA A 53 13.32 -8.15 -7.10
N LEU A 54 14.12 -9.17 -6.80
CA LEU A 54 14.57 -10.16 -7.77
C LEU A 54 13.44 -11.14 -8.10
N ARG A 55 13.36 -11.55 -9.36
CA ARG A 55 12.37 -12.50 -9.87
C ARG A 55 13.04 -13.53 -10.78
N GLY A 56 12.44 -14.71 -10.90
CA GLY A 56 12.97 -15.79 -11.75
C GLY A 56 14.35 -16.29 -11.29
N ASP A 57 15.25 -16.44 -12.23
CA ASP A 57 16.63 -16.83 -12.04
C ASP A 57 17.53 -15.59 -12.10
N THR A 58 18.31 -15.36 -11.05
CA THR A 58 19.31 -14.28 -11.03
C THR A 58 20.63 -14.79 -10.50
N GLU A 59 21.72 -14.30 -11.05
CA GLU A 59 23.05 -14.50 -10.46
C GLU A 59 23.21 -13.60 -9.23
N TRP A 60 24.32 -13.76 -8.50
CA TRP A 60 24.61 -12.94 -7.34
C TRP A 60 24.49 -11.46 -7.64
N THR A 61 23.46 -10.85 -7.09
CA THR A 61 23.11 -9.44 -7.26
C THR A 61 23.21 -8.74 -5.91
N ARG A 62 23.94 -7.63 -5.85
CA ARG A 62 24.02 -6.84 -4.63
C ARG A 62 22.73 -6.04 -4.45
N LEU A 63 22.05 -6.24 -3.34
CA LEU A 63 20.88 -5.48 -2.92
C LEU A 63 21.25 -4.54 -1.79
N GLU A 64 20.51 -3.42 -1.70
CA GLU A 64 20.79 -2.40 -0.69
C GLU A 64 19.49 -1.68 -0.27
N ILE A 65 19.36 -1.46 1.05
CA ILE A 65 18.33 -0.63 1.68
C ILE A 65 19.04 0.41 2.53
N VAL A 66 18.62 1.67 2.40
CA VAL A 66 19.12 2.79 3.22
C VAL A 66 17.92 3.50 3.84
N LEU A 67 17.83 3.51 5.16
CA LEU A 67 16.76 4.16 5.92
C LEU A 67 17.32 5.08 7.01
N ASP A 68 16.59 6.14 7.33
CA ASP A 68 16.84 6.91 8.54
C ASP A 68 16.34 6.14 9.76
N ALA A 69 17.15 6.05 10.80
CA ALA A 69 16.77 5.51 12.09
C ALA A 69 16.47 6.68 13.04
N PRO A 70 15.20 7.01 13.31
CA PRO A 70 14.85 8.07 14.26
C PRO A 70 15.48 7.87 15.64
N LYS A 71 15.57 8.95 16.44
CA LYS A 71 16.22 8.89 17.76
C LYS A 71 15.52 7.94 18.73
N GLU A 72 14.22 7.71 18.56
CA GLU A 72 13.41 6.77 19.34
C GLU A 72 13.51 5.32 18.86
N SER A 73 14.42 5.00 17.96
CA SER A 73 14.64 3.64 17.49
C SER A 73 15.21 2.75 18.59
N VAL A 74 14.53 1.64 18.90
CA VAL A 74 14.95 0.66 19.91
C VAL A 74 15.24 -0.70 19.32
N ARG A 75 14.69 -1.03 18.16
CA ARG A 75 14.85 -2.34 17.52
C ARG A 75 14.99 -2.22 16.02
N LEU A 76 15.82 -3.10 15.49
CA LEU A 76 16.02 -3.27 14.07
C LEU A 76 15.84 -4.74 13.71
N ASN A 77 15.02 -5.02 12.72
CA ASN A 77 14.84 -6.36 12.16
C ASN A 77 15.15 -6.30 10.67
N TYR A 78 15.87 -7.29 10.18
CA TYR A 78 16.20 -7.38 8.76
C TYR A 78 16.30 -8.83 8.30
N GLY A 79 16.31 -9.03 7.01
CA GLY A 79 16.45 -10.36 6.46
C GLY A 79 16.16 -10.46 4.99
N LEU A 80 15.89 -11.70 4.54
CA LEU A 80 15.51 -12.06 3.18
C LEU A 80 14.09 -12.60 3.16
N THR A 81 13.28 -12.09 2.24
CA THR A 81 11.96 -12.63 1.93
C THR A 81 12.02 -13.38 0.61
N LEU A 82 11.36 -14.54 0.55
CA LEU A 82 11.00 -15.24 -0.67
C LEU A 82 9.48 -15.38 -0.70
N GLN A 83 8.87 -14.84 -1.73
CA GLN A 83 7.44 -14.92 -2.00
C GLN A 83 7.21 -15.84 -3.20
N GLY A 84 6.25 -16.77 -3.10
CA GLY A 84 6.03 -17.82 -4.07
C GLY A 84 6.96 -19.01 -3.87
N SER A 85 7.18 -19.80 -4.92
CA SER A 85 8.08 -20.96 -4.93
C SER A 85 9.44 -20.58 -5.50
N GLY A 86 10.42 -21.50 -5.35
CA GLY A 86 11.80 -21.31 -5.81
C GLY A 86 12.79 -21.32 -4.66
N SER A 87 14.01 -20.87 -4.94
CA SER A 87 15.10 -20.79 -3.95
C SER A 87 15.78 -19.44 -4.01
N ALA A 88 16.20 -18.94 -2.84
CA ALA A 88 17.00 -17.72 -2.72
C ALA A 88 18.16 -17.97 -1.74
N TRP A 89 19.30 -17.44 -2.06
CA TRP A 89 20.52 -17.48 -1.23
C TRP A 89 20.94 -16.07 -0.90
N LEU A 90 21.45 -15.88 0.33
CA LEU A 90 21.91 -14.61 0.86
C LEU A 90 23.34 -14.78 1.37
N ASP A 91 24.23 -13.84 1.02
CA ASP A 91 25.62 -13.82 1.43
C ASP A 91 26.13 -12.39 1.67
N ASP A 92 27.24 -12.27 2.39
CA ASP A 92 27.96 -11.02 2.70
C ASP A 92 27.05 -9.89 3.20
N VAL A 93 26.18 -10.21 4.17
CA VAL A 93 25.25 -9.24 4.75
C VAL A 93 26.00 -8.24 5.62
N LYS A 94 25.78 -6.95 5.35
CA LYS A 94 26.33 -5.84 6.14
C LYS A 94 25.22 -4.92 6.58
N LEU A 95 25.27 -4.52 7.85
CA LEU A 95 24.44 -3.49 8.44
C LEU A 95 25.37 -2.45 9.04
N GLU A 96 25.30 -1.22 8.56
CA GLU A 96 26.25 -0.19 8.95
C GLU A 96 25.58 1.19 9.02
N ARG A 97 26.10 2.06 9.86
CA ARG A 97 25.76 3.48 9.85
C ARG A 97 26.46 4.15 8.67
N VAL A 98 25.73 4.98 7.94
CA VAL A 98 26.26 5.73 6.79
C VAL A 98 26.04 7.23 6.98
N ASP A 99 26.80 8.02 6.21
CA ASP A 99 26.64 9.46 6.20
C ASP A 99 25.28 9.88 5.61
N ALA A 100 24.74 11.01 6.06
CA ALA A 100 23.45 11.52 5.61
C ALA A 100 23.44 11.93 4.11
N SER A 101 24.60 12.08 3.48
CA SER A 101 24.71 12.29 2.03
C SER A 101 24.40 11.04 1.19
N VAL A 102 24.46 9.85 1.78
CA VAL A 102 24.02 8.62 1.12
C VAL A 102 22.51 8.71 0.95
N LEU A 103 22.00 8.59 -0.27
CA LEU A 103 20.56 8.69 -0.55
C LEU A 103 19.81 7.58 0.17
N ALA A 104 18.77 7.96 0.92
CA ALA A 104 17.85 7.00 1.51
C ALA A 104 17.05 6.30 0.41
N THR A 105 16.77 5.02 0.62
CA THR A 105 15.79 4.29 -0.19
C THR A 105 14.36 4.65 0.25
N LEU A 106 13.37 4.16 -0.48
CA LEU A 106 11.97 4.42 -0.14
C LEU A 106 11.66 3.84 1.26
N ASN A 107 11.24 4.69 2.18
CA ASN A 107 10.60 4.25 3.41
C ASN A 107 9.13 4.00 3.12
N LEU A 108 8.71 2.74 3.13
CA LEU A 108 7.32 2.37 2.82
C LEU A 108 6.30 2.88 3.84
N LEU A 109 6.77 3.35 5.02
CA LEU A 109 5.91 3.99 6.01
C LEU A 109 5.71 5.49 5.76
N GLU A 110 6.61 6.11 4.99
CA GLU A 110 6.51 7.54 4.70
C GLU A 110 5.69 7.80 3.44
N GLY A 111 5.47 6.78 2.60
CA GLY A 111 4.79 6.95 1.32
C GLY A 111 5.42 8.05 0.44
N PRO A 112 5.02 8.25 -0.78
CA PRO A 112 5.35 9.45 -1.53
C PRO A 112 4.71 10.67 -0.85
N ALA A 113 5.35 11.83 -0.89
CA ALA A 113 4.84 13.07 -0.31
C ALA A 113 3.48 13.52 -0.90
N ALA A 114 3.15 13.00 -2.06
CA ALA A 114 1.87 13.16 -2.74
C ALA A 114 1.55 11.88 -3.52
N PRO A 115 0.27 11.59 -3.77
CA PRO A 115 -0.09 10.48 -4.64
C PRO A 115 0.40 10.74 -6.06
N GLU A 116 0.86 9.69 -6.73
CA GLU A 116 1.46 9.74 -8.06
C GLU A 116 0.76 8.77 -9.03
N ASN A 117 1.03 8.92 -10.34
CA ASN A 117 0.48 8.03 -11.37
C ASN A 117 -1.05 7.84 -11.23
N LEU A 118 -1.74 8.93 -11.00
CA LEU A 118 -3.20 8.94 -10.77
C LEU A 118 -4.01 8.78 -12.05
N ASP A 119 -3.42 9.17 -13.18
CA ASP A 119 -3.94 8.93 -14.53
C ASP A 119 -3.54 7.55 -15.09
N LEU A 120 -2.71 6.79 -14.36
CA LEU A 120 -2.23 5.44 -14.71
C LEU A 120 -1.42 5.35 -16.01
N GLU A 121 -0.95 6.47 -16.56
CA GLU A 121 -0.27 6.52 -17.85
C GLU A 121 1.24 6.24 -17.79
N GLN A 122 1.83 6.22 -16.59
CA GLN A 122 3.26 5.93 -16.43
C GLN A 122 3.61 4.51 -16.89
N ALA A 123 4.89 4.28 -17.21
CA ALA A 123 5.37 2.99 -17.70
C ALA A 123 5.23 1.86 -16.66
N ALA A 124 5.33 2.19 -15.38
CA ALA A 124 5.17 1.26 -14.27
C ALA A 124 3.92 1.60 -13.44
N VAL A 125 3.29 0.59 -12.89
CA VAL A 125 2.09 0.73 -12.06
C VAL A 125 2.35 1.41 -10.70
N VAL A 126 3.61 1.49 -10.27
CA VAL A 126 3.96 2.15 -9.00
C VAL A 126 3.53 3.63 -8.98
N PRO A 127 3.15 4.16 -7.82
CA PRO A 127 3.19 3.57 -6.49
C PRO A 127 1.95 2.75 -6.09
N TRP A 128 1.09 2.39 -7.04
CA TRP A 128 -0.02 1.48 -6.78
C TRP A 128 0.49 0.09 -6.39
N PHE A 129 -0.17 -0.54 -5.43
CA PHE A 129 0.17 -1.88 -4.98
C PHE A 129 -1.06 -2.71 -4.64
N LEU A 130 -0.91 -4.03 -4.76
CA LEU A 130 -1.94 -4.99 -4.44
C LEU A 130 -1.87 -5.34 -2.93
N SER A 131 -2.99 -5.21 -2.23
CA SER A 131 -3.15 -5.50 -0.82
C SER A 131 -4.44 -6.30 -0.56
N GLY A 132 -4.80 -6.45 0.71
CA GLY A 132 -5.98 -7.21 1.14
C GLY A 132 -5.63 -8.59 1.69
N GLY A 133 -6.56 -9.16 2.45
CA GLY A 133 -6.38 -10.44 3.13
C GLY A 133 -6.16 -11.62 2.18
N ALA A 134 -6.70 -11.54 0.97
CA ALA A 134 -6.55 -12.57 -0.08
C ALA A 134 -5.75 -12.07 -1.29
N ARG A 135 -4.85 -11.10 -1.11
CA ARG A 135 -4.07 -10.51 -2.22
C ARG A 135 -3.37 -11.52 -3.13
N ALA A 136 -2.98 -12.68 -2.60
CA ALA A 136 -2.34 -13.74 -3.40
C ALA A 136 -3.29 -14.40 -4.42
N GLU A 137 -4.60 -14.18 -4.28
CA GLU A 137 -5.66 -14.71 -5.14
C GLU A 137 -6.14 -13.69 -6.19
N TYR A 138 -5.46 -12.54 -6.29
CA TYR A 138 -5.75 -11.48 -7.25
C TYR A 138 -4.49 -11.06 -8.00
N SER A 139 -4.68 -10.52 -9.20
CA SER A 139 -3.68 -9.76 -9.95
C SER A 139 -4.10 -8.29 -10.05
N MET A 140 -3.10 -7.42 -10.14
CA MET A 140 -3.27 -5.99 -10.39
C MET A 140 -2.35 -5.61 -11.54
N GLU A 141 -2.92 -5.14 -12.64
CA GLU A 141 -2.18 -4.90 -13.87
C GLU A 141 -2.65 -3.60 -14.55
N GLN A 142 -1.76 -2.91 -15.25
CA GLN A 142 -2.14 -1.90 -16.21
C GLN A 142 -2.67 -2.58 -17.48
N VAL A 143 -3.85 -2.14 -17.94
CA VAL A 143 -4.50 -2.62 -19.16
C VAL A 143 -4.73 -1.47 -20.12
N THR A 144 -4.79 -1.78 -21.41
CA THR A 144 -5.10 -0.82 -22.48
C THR A 144 -6.57 -0.86 -22.92
N ALA A 145 -7.36 -1.75 -22.31
CA ALA A 145 -8.81 -1.84 -22.46
C ALA A 145 -9.42 -2.68 -21.32
N PRO A 146 -10.57 -2.29 -20.73
CA PRO A 146 -11.23 -1.00 -20.94
C PRO A 146 -10.47 0.15 -20.27
N VAL A 147 -10.52 1.34 -20.83
CA VAL A 147 -10.00 2.58 -20.25
C VAL A 147 -11.12 3.62 -20.15
N HIS A 148 -11.05 4.54 -19.18
CA HIS A 148 -11.94 5.69 -19.09
C HIS A 148 -11.35 6.88 -19.86
N GLY A 149 -10.10 7.22 -19.57
CA GLY A 149 -9.31 8.24 -20.24
C GLY A 149 -7.95 7.73 -20.69
N GLY A 150 -7.23 8.51 -21.49
CA GLY A 150 -5.89 8.17 -21.90
C GLY A 150 -5.75 6.84 -22.65
N LEU A 151 -4.70 6.08 -22.30
CA LEU A 151 -4.30 4.83 -22.94
C LEU A 151 -4.32 3.62 -22.02
N LYS A 152 -4.38 3.84 -20.69
CA LYS A 152 -4.25 2.78 -19.68
C LYS A 152 -5.23 2.98 -18.54
N ALA A 153 -5.62 1.87 -17.93
CA ALA A 153 -6.34 1.79 -16.68
C ALA A 153 -5.72 0.71 -15.79
N LEU A 154 -6.07 0.70 -14.51
CA LEU A 154 -5.67 -0.32 -13.57
C LEU A 154 -6.75 -1.38 -13.45
N ALA A 155 -6.45 -2.63 -13.71
CA ALA A 155 -7.36 -3.76 -13.55
C ALA A 155 -7.01 -4.56 -12.30
N LEU A 156 -8.03 -4.91 -11.50
CA LEU A 156 -7.96 -5.87 -10.41
C LEU A 156 -8.79 -7.09 -10.77
N THR A 157 -8.15 -8.25 -10.87
CA THR A 157 -8.77 -9.47 -11.37
C THR A 157 -8.42 -10.65 -10.48
N PRO A 158 -9.37 -11.53 -10.10
CA PRO A 158 -9.05 -12.77 -9.42
C PRO A 158 -8.20 -13.69 -10.30
N THR A 159 -7.22 -14.35 -9.67
CA THR A 159 -6.37 -15.39 -10.31
C THR A 159 -6.91 -16.80 -10.07
N VAL A 160 -7.94 -16.92 -9.22
CA VAL A 160 -8.64 -18.17 -8.90
C VAL A 160 -10.14 -17.98 -9.12
N SER A 161 -10.87 -19.06 -9.38
CA SER A 161 -12.31 -19.02 -9.69
C SER A 161 -13.19 -18.59 -8.51
N SER A 162 -12.72 -18.81 -7.28
CA SER A 162 -13.47 -18.46 -6.04
C SER A 162 -12.50 -17.94 -4.98
N PRO A 163 -12.15 -16.65 -5.01
CA PRO A 163 -11.31 -16.04 -3.99
C PRO A 163 -11.96 -16.10 -2.61
N HIS A 164 -11.16 -16.39 -1.59
CA HIS A 164 -11.63 -16.57 -0.21
C HIS A 164 -11.76 -15.25 0.57
N GLY A 165 -11.28 -14.14 0.02
CA GLY A 165 -11.28 -12.87 0.71
C GLY A 165 -11.17 -11.67 -0.21
N TYR A 166 -10.68 -10.57 0.35
CA TYR A 166 -10.64 -9.26 -0.29
C TYR A 166 -9.28 -8.97 -0.92
N GLY A 167 -9.31 -8.53 -2.18
CA GLY A 167 -8.19 -7.93 -2.88
C GLY A 167 -8.44 -6.46 -3.17
N VAL A 168 -7.43 -5.61 -3.04
CA VAL A 168 -7.52 -4.18 -3.25
C VAL A 168 -6.32 -3.62 -3.99
N ALA A 169 -6.58 -2.81 -5.00
CA ALA A 169 -5.60 -1.94 -5.64
C ALA A 169 -5.59 -0.61 -4.89
N MET A 170 -4.45 -0.24 -4.30
CA MET A 170 -4.37 0.92 -3.42
C MET A 170 -3.07 1.69 -3.56
N GLN A 171 -3.10 2.93 -3.07
CA GLN A 171 -1.94 3.78 -2.80
C GLN A 171 -1.95 4.27 -1.37
N SER A 172 -0.78 4.63 -0.89
CA SER A 172 -0.59 5.41 0.32
C SER A 172 0.38 6.56 0.09
N PHE A 173 0.24 7.64 0.85
CA PHE A 173 1.11 8.80 0.79
C PHE A 173 1.22 9.52 2.13
N ASP A 174 2.30 10.27 2.34
CA ASP A 174 2.56 11.02 3.57
C ASP A 174 1.42 12.01 3.84
N ALA A 175 0.83 11.91 5.02
CA ALA A 175 -0.24 12.81 5.44
C ALA A 175 0.25 14.22 5.79
N LYS A 176 1.54 14.42 6.06
CA LYS A 176 2.07 15.69 6.56
C LYS A 176 1.67 16.93 5.74
N PRO A 177 1.73 16.94 4.40
CA PRO A 177 1.26 18.07 3.60
C PRO A 177 -0.26 18.28 3.63
N TRP A 178 -1.02 17.29 4.11
CA TRP A 178 -2.47 17.24 4.07
C TRP A 178 -3.15 17.40 5.43
N ARG A 179 -2.37 17.39 6.52
CA ARG A 179 -2.86 17.52 7.90
C ARG A 179 -3.73 18.77 8.07
N GLY A 180 -4.82 18.64 8.84
CA GLY A 180 -5.80 19.69 9.10
C GLY A 180 -6.66 20.07 7.88
N LYS A 181 -6.46 19.43 6.73
CA LYS A 181 -7.20 19.69 5.49
C LYS A 181 -8.35 18.69 5.32
N ARG A 182 -9.39 19.14 4.62
CA ARG A 182 -10.40 18.27 4.03
C ARG A 182 -9.91 17.83 2.67
N VAL A 183 -9.91 16.52 2.43
CA VAL A 183 -9.41 15.91 1.19
C VAL A 183 -10.59 15.26 0.46
N ARG A 184 -10.63 15.48 -0.85
CA ARG A 184 -11.47 14.74 -1.78
C ARG A 184 -10.59 13.80 -2.59
N ILE A 185 -10.99 12.53 -2.64
CA ILE A 185 -10.44 11.53 -3.57
C ILE A 185 -11.55 11.13 -4.50
N ALA A 186 -11.35 11.30 -5.79
CA ALA A 186 -12.29 10.89 -6.83
C ALA A 186 -11.60 9.94 -7.79
N ALA A 187 -12.34 8.98 -8.33
CA ALA A 187 -11.87 8.02 -9.33
C ALA A 187 -12.99 7.66 -10.28
N PHE A 188 -12.66 7.32 -11.52
CA PHE A 188 -13.56 6.59 -12.37
C PHE A 188 -13.36 5.08 -12.16
N ILE A 189 -14.47 4.37 -11.90
CA ILE A 189 -14.43 2.95 -11.57
C ILE A 189 -15.47 2.24 -12.42
N LYS A 190 -15.06 1.10 -12.99
CA LYS A 190 -15.90 0.15 -13.71
C LYS A 190 -15.85 -1.20 -13.01
N THR A 191 -16.97 -1.89 -12.97
CA THR A 191 -17.08 -3.22 -12.38
C THR A 191 -17.75 -4.20 -13.34
N SER A 192 -17.41 -5.47 -13.22
CA SER A 192 -18.07 -6.55 -13.96
C SER A 192 -18.18 -7.79 -13.11
N GLN A 193 -19.39 -8.27 -12.91
CA GLN A 193 -19.72 -9.53 -12.24
C GLN A 193 -19.10 -9.68 -10.83
N VAL A 194 -18.99 -8.59 -10.09
CA VAL A 194 -18.57 -8.62 -8.68
C VAL A 194 -19.68 -9.27 -7.85
N THR A 195 -19.42 -10.43 -7.27
CA THR A 195 -20.48 -11.26 -6.70
C THR A 195 -20.71 -11.05 -5.21
N ALA A 196 -19.69 -10.66 -4.45
CA ALA A 196 -19.84 -10.47 -3.01
C ALA A 196 -19.84 -8.99 -2.64
N ARG A 197 -18.70 -8.31 -2.78
CA ARG A 197 -18.56 -6.90 -2.42
C ARG A 197 -17.54 -6.21 -3.30
N GLY A 198 -17.86 -5.00 -3.74
CA GLY A 198 -16.89 -4.04 -4.26
C GLY A 198 -17.00 -2.75 -3.50
N ASP A 199 -15.89 -2.08 -3.20
CA ASP A 199 -15.87 -0.78 -2.57
C ASP A 199 -14.72 0.10 -3.05
N PHE A 200 -14.94 1.40 -2.94
CA PHE A 200 -13.94 2.45 -3.05
C PHE A 200 -13.85 3.14 -1.70
N TRP A 201 -12.67 3.21 -1.14
CA TRP A 201 -12.45 3.71 0.21
C TRP A 201 -11.19 4.58 0.32
N GLY A 202 -11.17 5.42 1.35
CA GLY A 202 -10.00 6.21 1.73
C GLY A 202 -9.99 6.46 3.23
N ARG A 203 -8.81 6.56 3.80
CA ARG A 203 -8.62 6.84 5.22
C ARG A 203 -7.36 7.67 5.47
N ALA A 204 -7.37 8.41 6.57
CA ALA A 204 -6.19 9.04 7.13
C ALA A 204 -6.03 8.55 8.57
N GLN A 205 -4.87 8.01 8.89
CA GLN A 205 -4.60 7.33 10.15
C GLN A 205 -3.49 8.05 10.92
N GLY A 206 -3.70 8.29 12.23
CA GLY A 206 -2.66 8.76 13.13
C GLY A 206 -1.57 7.72 13.35
N SER A 207 -0.36 8.15 13.69
CA SER A 207 0.78 7.28 13.90
C SER A 207 0.58 6.21 14.98
N ASP A 208 -0.28 6.48 15.94
CA ASP A 208 -0.52 5.63 17.12
C ASP A 208 -1.95 5.08 17.15
N SER A 209 -2.74 5.29 16.09
CA SER A 209 -4.13 4.81 16.03
C SER A 209 -4.18 3.36 15.56
N PRO A 210 -4.92 2.47 16.25
CA PRO A 210 -5.28 1.17 15.72
C PRO A 210 -6.16 1.33 14.47
N ASP A 211 -6.23 0.31 13.64
CA ASP A 211 -6.95 0.31 12.35
C ASP A 211 -8.42 0.78 12.42
N ASP A 212 -9.03 0.77 13.60
CA ASP A 212 -10.41 1.18 13.88
C ASP A 212 -10.52 2.11 15.11
N GLY A 213 -9.39 2.67 15.57
CA GLY A 213 -9.28 3.46 16.80
C GLY A 213 -9.53 4.97 16.64
N PRO A 214 -9.43 5.72 17.76
CA PRO A 214 -9.46 7.17 17.74
C PRO A 214 -8.37 7.76 16.85
N GLY A 215 -8.66 8.82 16.11
CA GLY A 215 -7.74 9.44 15.17
C GLY A 215 -7.83 8.89 13.73
N LEU A 216 -8.65 7.86 13.48
CA LEU A 216 -8.97 7.41 12.14
C LEU A 216 -10.06 8.30 11.54
N SER A 217 -9.78 8.88 10.38
CA SER A 217 -10.80 9.51 9.52
C SER A 217 -10.92 8.71 8.23
N ALA A 218 -12.12 8.21 7.95
CA ALA A 218 -12.33 7.30 6.83
C ALA A 218 -13.64 7.59 6.10
N ALA A 219 -13.66 7.26 4.82
CA ALA A 219 -14.85 7.29 3.97
C ALA A 219 -14.84 6.06 3.05
N SER A 220 -16.02 5.53 2.73
CA SER A 220 -16.14 4.46 1.73
C SER A 220 -17.46 4.55 0.97
N THR A 221 -17.46 3.97 -0.22
CA THR A 221 -18.64 3.83 -1.08
C THR A 221 -18.69 2.41 -1.62
N VAL A 222 -19.89 1.80 -1.61
CA VAL A 222 -20.12 0.47 -2.19
C VAL A 222 -20.29 0.61 -3.69
N LEU A 223 -19.62 -0.26 -4.44
CA LEU A 223 -19.69 -0.33 -5.89
C LEU A 223 -20.79 -1.29 -6.33
N ALA A 224 -21.48 -0.96 -7.43
CA ALA A 224 -22.43 -1.89 -8.01
C ALA A 224 -21.73 -3.17 -8.51
N PRO A 225 -22.40 -4.33 -8.51
CA PRO A 225 -21.83 -5.59 -9.00
C PRO A 225 -21.35 -5.56 -10.46
N THR A 226 -22.08 -4.86 -11.30
CA THR A 226 -21.73 -4.58 -12.70
C THR A 226 -22.17 -3.17 -13.05
N ALA A 227 -21.22 -2.34 -13.42
CA ALA A 227 -21.44 -0.95 -13.83
C ALA A 227 -20.40 -0.54 -14.85
N ASP A 228 -20.81 0.27 -15.81
CA ASP A 228 -19.88 0.98 -16.68
C ASP A 228 -19.15 2.09 -15.90
N TRP A 229 -18.19 2.73 -16.51
CA TRP A 229 -17.42 3.80 -15.91
C TRP A 229 -18.31 4.83 -15.20
N GLY A 230 -18.17 4.91 -13.90
CA GLY A 230 -18.83 5.88 -13.04
C GLY A 230 -17.83 6.65 -12.20
N ARG A 231 -18.10 7.94 -11.98
CA ARG A 231 -17.27 8.74 -11.08
C ARG A 231 -17.73 8.55 -9.65
N TYR A 232 -16.79 8.08 -8.82
CA TYR A 232 -16.99 7.93 -7.37
C TYR A 232 -16.14 8.94 -6.64
N GLU A 233 -16.60 9.43 -5.49
CA GLU A 233 -15.82 10.36 -4.70
C GLU A 233 -15.98 10.12 -3.18
N LEU A 234 -14.91 10.37 -2.46
CA LEU A 234 -14.79 10.30 -1.03
C LEU A 234 -14.33 11.67 -0.52
N VAL A 235 -14.91 12.13 0.57
CA VAL A 235 -14.48 13.37 1.24
C VAL A 235 -14.33 13.11 2.72
N PHE A 236 -13.14 13.36 3.27
CA PHE A 236 -12.85 13.16 4.69
C PHE A 236 -11.83 14.19 5.20
N GLU A 237 -11.74 14.35 6.52
CA GLU A 237 -10.72 15.20 7.15
C GLU A 237 -9.43 14.40 7.32
N VAL A 238 -8.29 15.06 7.17
CA VAL A 238 -6.99 14.50 7.55
C VAL A 238 -6.64 15.05 8.93
N PRO A 239 -6.57 14.22 9.97
CA PRO A 239 -6.20 14.64 11.32
C PRO A 239 -4.84 15.34 11.38
N ASP A 240 -4.65 16.22 12.38
CA ASP A 240 -3.39 16.96 12.54
C ASP A 240 -2.21 16.04 12.92
N ASP A 241 -2.50 14.87 13.48
CA ASP A 241 -1.54 13.83 13.86
C ASP A 241 -1.44 12.70 12.82
N ALA A 242 -2.17 12.78 11.71
CA ALA A 242 -2.14 11.73 10.69
C ALA A 242 -0.71 11.49 10.20
N ALA A 243 -0.33 10.22 10.11
CA ALA A 243 0.95 9.79 9.55
C ALA A 243 0.83 9.53 8.05
N GLU A 244 -0.28 8.93 7.63
CA GLU A 244 -0.48 8.43 6.29
C GLU A 244 -1.92 8.65 5.83
N VAL A 245 -2.09 8.85 4.54
CA VAL A 245 -3.37 8.77 3.84
C VAL A 245 -3.32 7.58 2.90
N GLU A 246 -4.32 6.72 2.99
CA GLU A 246 -4.47 5.56 2.14
C GLU A 246 -5.80 5.64 1.38
N PHE A 247 -5.82 5.13 0.17
CA PHE A 247 -7.05 4.95 -0.61
C PHE A 247 -6.93 3.80 -1.59
N GLY A 248 -8.05 3.23 -1.97
CA GLY A 248 -8.06 2.14 -2.93
C GLY A 248 -9.46 1.69 -3.32
N ALA A 249 -9.51 0.90 -4.36
CA ALA A 249 -10.70 0.19 -4.80
C ALA A 249 -10.45 -1.31 -4.78
N GLY A 250 -11.41 -2.06 -4.25
CA GLY A 250 -11.25 -3.48 -4.06
C GLY A 250 -12.52 -4.28 -4.27
N ILE A 251 -12.33 -5.59 -4.41
CA ILE A 251 -13.42 -6.56 -4.57
C ILE A 251 -13.19 -7.79 -3.68
N GLN A 252 -14.29 -8.40 -3.30
CA GLN A 252 -14.33 -9.69 -2.67
C GLN A 252 -15.08 -10.68 -3.57
N GLY A 253 -14.51 -11.88 -3.73
CA GLY A 253 -15.08 -12.91 -4.58
C GLY A 253 -14.77 -12.73 -6.07
N PRO A 254 -15.44 -13.50 -6.94
CA PRO A 254 -15.35 -13.37 -8.39
C PRO A 254 -15.80 -11.99 -8.90
N GLY A 255 -15.31 -11.63 -10.09
CA GLY A 255 -15.61 -10.39 -10.76
C GLY A 255 -14.34 -9.62 -11.10
N GLN A 256 -14.51 -8.47 -11.73
CA GLN A 256 -13.40 -7.60 -12.14
C GLN A 256 -13.72 -6.15 -11.77
N LEU A 257 -12.68 -5.40 -11.49
CA LEU A 257 -12.75 -3.97 -11.22
C LEU A 257 -11.65 -3.27 -12.01
N TRP A 258 -12.00 -2.11 -12.57
CA TRP A 258 -11.04 -1.20 -13.21
C TRP A 258 -11.12 0.17 -12.56
N VAL A 259 -9.97 0.80 -12.37
CA VAL A 259 -9.81 2.17 -11.83
C VAL A 259 -9.08 3.00 -12.88
N ASP A 260 -9.50 4.26 -13.02
CA ASP A 260 -8.87 5.21 -13.92
C ASP A 260 -9.13 6.66 -13.47
N ASP A 261 -8.38 7.61 -14.02
CA ASP A 261 -8.52 9.06 -13.82
C ASP A 261 -8.75 9.45 -12.35
N VAL A 262 -7.85 9.00 -11.48
CA VAL A 262 -7.92 9.31 -10.05
C VAL A 262 -7.49 10.76 -9.82
N LYS A 263 -8.17 11.44 -8.90
CA LYS A 263 -7.84 12.80 -8.48
C LYS A 263 -7.83 12.91 -6.97
N VAL A 264 -6.78 13.46 -6.40
CA VAL A 264 -6.68 13.78 -4.97
C VAL A 264 -6.48 15.27 -4.83
N GLU A 265 -7.32 15.94 -4.06
CA GLU A 265 -7.26 17.38 -3.87
C GLU A 265 -7.73 17.83 -2.49
N ALA A 266 -7.13 18.90 -1.98
CA ALA A 266 -7.67 19.58 -0.81
C ALA A 266 -8.89 20.42 -1.22
N VAL A 267 -9.97 20.33 -0.44
CA VAL A 267 -11.21 21.05 -0.70
C VAL A 267 -11.60 21.94 0.49
N PRO A 268 -12.36 23.00 0.26
CA PRO A 268 -12.89 23.83 1.35
C PRO A 268 -13.76 23.02 2.31
N ARG A 269 -13.79 23.41 3.58
CA ARG A 269 -14.64 22.76 4.60
C ARG A 269 -16.15 22.88 4.33
N SER A 270 -16.55 23.72 3.41
CA SER A 270 -17.93 23.79 2.92
C SER A 270 -18.35 22.59 2.06
N VAL A 271 -17.40 21.83 1.49
CA VAL A 271 -17.70 20.57 0.81
C VAL A 271 -18.13 19.54 1.86
N PRO A 272 -19.31 18.93 1.76
CA PRO A 272 -19.76 17.96 2.77
C PRO A 272 -18.84 16.74 2.83
N LEU A 273 -18.69 16.20 4.03
CA LEU A 273 -18.00 14.92 4.23
C LEU A 273 -18.83 13.80 3.59
N ALA A 274 -18.15 12.78 3.07
CA ALA A 274 -18.81 11.53 2.72
C ALA A 274 -19.53 10.96 3.97
N PRO A 275 -20.63 10.23 3.81
CA PRO A 275 -21.29 9.58 4.94
C PRO A 275 -20.29 8.75 5.72
N ALA A 276 -20.22 8.95 7.03
CA ALA A 276 -19.40 8.12 7.89
C ALA A 276 -19.89 6.68 7.83
N LEU A 277 -18.96 5.72 7.92
CA LEU A 277 -19.33 4.32 8.14
C LEU A 277 -20.26 4.23 9.36
N PRO A 278 -21.35 3.45 9.30
CA PRO A 278 -22.25 3.31 10.44
C PRO A 278 -21.48 2.73 11.64
N LYS A 279 -21.52 3.43 12.76
CA LYS A 279 -20.87 3.00 14.03
C LYS A 279 -21.51 1.79 14.68
N VAL A 280 -22.68 1.38 14.19
CA VAL A 280 -23.44 0.21 14.66
C VAL A 280 -23.88 -0.59 13.43
N PRO A 281 -24.06 -1.90 13.55
CA PRO A 281 -24.58 -2.70 12.45
C PRO A 281 -25.92 -2.15 11.95
N VAL A 282 -26.02 -1.89 10.66
CA VAL A 282 -27.28 -1.58 10.01
C VAL A 282 -27.99 -2.89 9.76
N ASN A 283 -29.26 -2.98 10.14
CA ASN A 283 -30.07 -4.21 10.06
C ASN A 283 -29.46 -5.41 10.82
N PRO A 284 -29.25 -5.32 12.17
CA PRO A 284 -28.64 -6.37 12.96
C PRO A 284 -29.48 -7.65 13.05
N THR A 285 -30.74 -7.60 12.63
CA THR A 285 -31.66 -8.78 12.60
C THR A 285 -31.69 -9.47 11.24
N PHE A 286 -31.02 -8.90 10.23
CA PHE A 286 -31.01 -9.40 8.84
C PHE A 286 -32.42 -9.53 8.21
N GLU A 287 -33.41 -8.85 8.74
CA GLU A 287 -34.76 -8.78 8.15
C GLU A 287 -34.85 -7.54 7.26
N GLU A 288 -35.11 -7.76 5.97
CA GLU A 288 -35.51 -6.68 5.06
C GLU A 288 -36.90 -6.18 5.45
N LYS A 289 -37.06 -4.86 5.54
CA LYS A 289 -38.38 -4.22 5.62
C LYS A 289 -38.85 -3.83 4.26
#